data_87df9756f4266961220f1bfcdce59a4f
#
_entry.id   87df9756f4266961220f1bfcdce59a4f
#
_cell.length_a   1.000
_cell.length_b   1.000
_cell.length_c   1.000
_cell.angle_alpha   90.00
_cell.angle_beta   90.00
_cell.angle_gamma   90.00
#
_symmetry.space_group_name_H-M   'P 1'
#
loop_
_entity.id
_entity.type
_entity.pdbx_description
1 polymer ?
#
loop_
_entity_poly.entity_id
_entity_poly.type
_entity_poly.pdbx_seq_one_letter_code
_entity_poly.pdbx_strand_id
1 'polypeptide(L)'
;VRISRFEQDGQTKLGFYFDSFVVELAAAATAYNQANSATLDFSDTSCILKYLPPEGALAADAELVASWLSENDICDSLKTCCDTVQLLVPIARPNKLFLLAGNYSAHVQEGGEQGIERAETFPYVFMKPPTTTLTNPGQPIQIPKVNPNEVDWELELAIVIGKKGKHISEADALDYVAGYTVINDISDRAYHPFPERKERSRDAFFDWLHGKWHDSFCPCGPCIATPTCIPDPQTLDLKLSFNGDLRQNSTTALQVFPVAAVIEFISQSVTLEPGDIISTGTPDGVGKTTGTFIKAGDTLDAFISSIGTLTSTAIDEA
;
A
#
# COMPACT_ATOMS: atom_id res chain seq x y z
N VAL A 1 -12.34 9.92 3.53
CA VAL A 1 -11.66 9.81 4.84
C VAL A 1 -10.35 9.02 4.73
N ARG A 2 -9.37 9.30 5.60
CA ARG A 2 -8.14 8.50 5.76
C ARG A 2 -8.20 7.84 7.14
N ILE A 3 -8.12 6.50 7.18
CA ILE A 3 -8.16 5.73 8.43
C ILE A 3 -6.90 4.88 8.55
N SER A 4 -6.23 4.96 9.71
CA SER A 4 -5.07 4.16 10.06
C SER A 4 -5.39 3.14 11.16
N ARG A 5 -4.57 2.10 11.23
CA ARG A 5 -4.39 1.25 12.40
C ARG A 5 -3.11 1.67 13.10
N PHE A 6 -3.14 1.73 14.41
CA PHE A 6 -1.97 2.06 15.21
C PHE A 6 -1.99 1.32 16.55
N GLU A 7 -0.82 1.17 17.15
CA GLU A 7 -0.67 0.63 18.50
C GLU A 7 -0.27 1.73 19.46
N GLN A 8 -0.98 1.80 20.57
CA GLN A 8 -0.71 2.68 21.68
C GLN A 8 -0.95 1.91 22.99
N ASP A 9 0.00 1.95 23.92
CA ASP A 9 -0.06 1.25 25.21
C ASP A 9 -0.39 -0.25 25.10
N GLY A 10 0.16 -0.92 24.09
CA GLY A 10 -0.05 -2.34 23.80
C GLY A 10 -1.45 -2.69 23.26
N GLN A 11 -2.23 -1.70 22.87
CA GLN A 11 -3.55 -1.89 22.28
C GLN A 11 -3.60 -1.42 20.83
N THR A 12 -4.16 -2.25 19.96
CA THR A 12 -4.46 -1.84 18.59
C THR A 12 -5.71 -0.98 18.56
N LYS A 13 -5.59 0.20 17.97
CA LYS A 13 -6.64 1.20 17.78
C LYS A 13 -6.82 1.54 16.31
N LEU A 14 -7.96 2.15 15.99
CA LEU A 14 -8.26 2.77 14.71
C LEU A 14 -8.37 4.28 14.89
N GLY A 15 -7.89 5.05 13.92
CA GLY A 15 -7.93 6.51 13.98
C GLY A 15 -8.04 7.18 12.63
N PHE A 16 -8.64 8.34 12.60
CA PHE A 16 -8.55 9.28 11.47
C PHE A 16 -7.10 9.76 11.36
N TYR A 17 -6.53 9.69 10.16
CA TYR A 17 -5.14 10.00 9.89
C TYR A 17 -4.98 11.39 9.26
N PHE A 18 -4.08 12.21 9.83
CA PHE A 18 -3.81 13.60 9.44
C PHE A 18 -2.30 13.87 9.20
N ASP A 19 -1.59 12.95 8.60
CA ASP A 19 -0.14 12.99 8.30
C ASP A 19 0.75 13.04 9.57
N SER A 20 0.64 14.08 10.42
CA SER A 20 1.45 14.24 11.63
C SER A 20 0.79 13.72 12.90
N PHE A 21 -0.51 13.46 12.89
CA PHE A 21 -1.24 12.95 14.05
C PHE A 21 -2.41 12.04 13.62
N VAL A 22 -2.88 11.26 14.57
CA VAL A 22 -4.12 10.49 14.47
C VAL A 22 -5.12 10.96 15.51
N VAL A 23 -6.41 10.83 15.19
CA VAL A 23 -7.52 11.02 16.14
C VAL A 23 -8.23 9.67 16.26
N GLU A 24 -8.19 9.06 17.46
CA GLU A 24 -8.84 7.76 17.71
C GLU A 24 -10.31 7.82 17.35
N LEU A 25 -10.83 6.81 16.60
CA LEU A 25 -12.22 6.82 16.12
C LEU A 25 -13.23 6.96 17.27
N ALA A 26 -13.04 6.22 18.38
CA ALA A 26 -13.93 6.27 19.54
C ALA A 26 -13.95 7.65 20.21
N ALA A 27 -12.78 8.30 20.32
CA ALA A 27 -12.66 9.65 20.86
C ALA A 27 -13.32 10.69 19.93
N ALA A 28 -13.11 10.55 18.63
CA ALA A 28 -13.73 11.40 17.61
C ALA A 28 -15.27 11.29 17.63
N ALA A 29 -15.81 10.07 17.70
CA ALA A 29 -17.26 9.83 17.80
C ALA A 29 -17.83 10.46 19.09
N THR A 30 -17.13 10.33 20.22
CA THR A 30 -17.54 10.95 21.49
C THR A 30 -17.61 12.48 21.37
N ALA A 31 -16.58 13.11 20.79
CA ALA A 31 -16.54 14.56 20.59
C ALA A 31 -17.65 15.02 19.62
N TYR A 32 -17.85 14.29 18.52
CA TYR A 32 -18.93 14.55 17.56
C TYR A 32 -20.30 14.47 18.21
N ASN A 33 -20.57 13.41 19.00
CA ASN A 33 -21.83 13.20 19.69
C ASN A 33 -22.15 14.35 20.66
N GLN A 34 -21.14 14.82 21.41
CA GLN A 34 -21.30 15.96 22.32
C GLN A 34 -21.64 17.25 21.58
N ALA A 35 -21.00 17.50 20.44
CA ALA A 35 -21.21 18.70 19.64
C ALA A 35 -22.56 18.71 18.89
N ASN A 36 -23.04 17.53 18.47
CA ASN A 36 -24.16 17.40 17.53
C ASN A 36 -25.38 16.67 18.13
N SER A 37 -25.38 16.33 19.43
CA SER A 37 -26.45 15.55 20.09
C SER A 37 -26.72 14.21 19.37
N ALA A 38 -25.65 13.57 18.85
CA ALA A 38 -25.71 12.28 18.18
C ALA A 38 -25.36 11.12 19.12
N THR A 39 -25.40 9.88 18.61
CA THR A 39 -25.16 8.65 19.39
C THR A 39 -24.34 7.63 18.64
N LEU A 40 -23.33 8.10 17.87
CA LEU A 40 -22.43 7.20 17.12
C LEU A 40 -21.54 6.40 18.08
N ASP A 41 -21.29 5.14 17.75
CA ASP A 41 -20.38 4.27 18.51
C ASP A 41 -19.29 3.71 17.59
N PHE A 42 -18.05 4.13 17.80
CA PHE A 42 -16.86 3.67 17.10
C PHE A 42 -15.91 2.87 18.03
N SER A 43 -16.44 2.23 19.05
CA SER A 43 -15.65 1.43 20.00
C SER A 43 -15.12 0.11 19.43
N ASP A 44 -15.72 -0.38 18.34
CA ASP A 44 -15.29 -1.65 17.72
C ASP A 44 -14.09 -1.46 16.80
N THR A 45 -12.90 -1.76 17.30
CA THR A 45 -11.62 -1.69 16.58
C THR A 45 -11.22 -3.02 15.93
N SER A 46 -12.05 -4.05 15.95
CA SER A 46 -11.71 -5.41 15.51
C SER A 46 -11.44 -5.51 14.01
N CYS A 47 -12.06 -4.64 13.19
CA CYS A 47 -11.91 -4.64 11.74
C CYS A 47 -12.09 -3.25 11.14
N ILE A 48 -11.05 -2.73 10.51
CA ILE A 48 -11.07 -1.42 9.84
C ILE A 48 -12.11 -1.33 8.72
N LEU A 49 -12.41 -2.45 8.03
CA LEU A 49 -13.38 -2.50 6.93
C LEU A 49 -14.81 -2.10 7.35
N LYS A 50 -15.15 -2.17 8.64
CA LYS A 50 -16.44 -1.67 9.15
C LYS A 50 -16.64 -0.18 8.92
N TYR A 51 -15.55 0.57 8.83
CA TYR A 51 -15.50 2.03 8.68
C TYR A 51 -15.18 2.47 7.24
N LEU A 52 -15.10 1.53 6.30
CA LEU A 52 -14.71 1.79 4.91
C LEU A 52 -15.82 1.39 3.93
N PRO A 53 -16.01 2.14 2.82
CA PRO A 53 -16.94 1.76 1.78
C PRO A 53 -16.48 0.47 1.08
N PRO A 54 -17.31 -0.14 0.20
CA PRO A 54 -18.72 0.18 -0.02
C PRO A 54 -19.66 -0.51 0.97
N GLU A 55 -19.22 -1.56 1.70
CA GLU A 55 -20.06 -2.42 2.53
C GLU A 55 -19.85 -2.23 4.05
N GLY A 56 -18.96 -1.35 4.47
CA GLY A 56 -18.72 -1.07 5.89
C GLY A 56 -19.94 -0.45 6.55
N ALA A 57 -20.48 -1.09 7.59
CA ALA A 57 -21.71 -0.66 8.25
C ALA A 57 -21.62 0.74 8.89
N LEU A 58 -20.41 1.19 9.21
CA LEU A 58 -20.12 2.50 9.83
C LEU A 58 -19.39 3.45 8.86
N ALA A 59 -19.29 3.11 7.57
CA ALA A 59 -18.54 3.91 6.59
C ALA A 59 -19.12 5.32 6.42
N ALA A 60 -20.45 5.44 6.29
CA ALA A 60 -21.12 6.75 6.17
C ALA A 60 -20.94 7.62 7.42
N ASP A 61 -21.02 7.01 8.60
CA ASP A 61 -20.80 7.70 9.88
C ASP A 61 -19.35 8.14 10.03
N ALA A 62 -18.39 7.32 9.59
CA ALA A 62 -16.97 7.67 9.60
C ALA A 62 -16.67 8.85 8.67
N GLU A 63 -17.24 8.88 7.46
CA GLU A 63 -17.14 10.03 6.55
C GLU A 63 -17.74 11.30 7.17
N LEU A 64 -18.90 11.19 7.82
CA LEU A 64 -19.56 12.31 8.50
C LEU A 64 -18.67 12.88 9.62
N VAL A 65 -18.11 12.04 10.49
CA VAL A 65 -17.24 12.47 11.58
C VAL A 65 -15.91 13.05 11.03
N ALA A 66 -15.34 12.46 9.98
CA ALA A 66 -14.13 12.97 9.36
C ALA A 66 -14.34 14.36 8.74
N SER A 67 -15.47 14.58 8.05
CA SER A 67 -15.83 15.90 7.52
C SER A 67 -15.97 16.94 8.64
N TRP A 68 -16.66 16.57 9.70
CA TRP A 68 -16.79 17.44 10.88
C TRP A 68 -15.43 17.77 11.51
N LEU A 69 -14.51 16.81 11.64
CA LEU A 69 -13.15 17.05 12.14
C LEU A 69 -12.36 18.01 11.23
N SER A 70 -12.55 17.93 9.90
CA SER A 70 -11.85 18.82 8.96
C SER A 70 -12.40 20.24 8.91
N GLU A 71 -13.66 20.43 9.28
CA GLU A 71 -14.36 21.72 9.28
C GLU A 71 -14.23 22.47 10.61
N ASN A 72 -13.78 21.79 11.67
CA ASN A 72 -13.68 22.33 13.01
C ASN A 72 -12.25 22.23 13.55
N ASP A 73 -11.88 23.16 14.45
CA ASP A 73 -10.59 23.07 15.14
C ASP A 73 -10.56 21.82 16.03
N ILE A 74 -9.73 20.86 15.66
CA ILE A 74 -9.55 19.63 16.45
C ILE A 74 -8.84 20.00 17.75
N CYS A 75 -9.50 19.73 18.89
CA CYS A 75 -8.88 19.92 20.20
C CYS A 75 -7.58 19.13 20.32
N ASP A 76 -6.52 19.75 20.83
CA ASP A 76 -5.21 19.12 20.98
C ASP A 76 -5.26 17.86 21.85
N SER A 77 -6.18 17.77 22.80
CA SER A 77 -6.38 16.56 23.61
C SER A 77 -6.88 15.34 22.85
N LEU A 78 -7.39 15.52 21.62
CA LEU A 78 -7.80 14.43 20.73
C LEU A 78 -6.67 14.00 19.78
N LYS A 79 -5.66 14.82 19.61
CA LYS A 79 -4.54 14.54 18.69
C LYS A 79 -3.50 13.67 19.37
N THR A 80 -3.17 12.56 18.72
CA THR A 80 -2.02 11.72 19.10
C THR A 80 -0.98 11.84 17.98
N CYS A 81 0.21 12.35 18.31
CA CYS A 81 1.31 12.50 17.33
C CYS A 81 1.71 11.14 16.75
N CYS A 82 1.87 11.04 15.44
CA CYS A 82 2.26 9.78 14.78
C CYS A 82 3.62 9.26 15.25
N ASP A 83 4.54 10.15 15.66
CA ASP A 83 5.86 9.77 16.19
C ASP A 83 5.80 9.14 17.58
N THR A 84 4.66 9.21 18.28
CA THR A 84 4.47 8.65 19.63
C THR A 84 3.74 7.33 19.65
N VAL A 85 3.33 6.83 18.49
CA VAL A 85 2.60 5.56 18.33
C VAL A 85 3.24 4.73 17.19
N GLN A 86 3.02 3.44 17.21
CA GLN A 86 3.40 2.58 16.09
C GLN A 86 2.22 2.51 15.11
N LEU A 87 2.36 3.13 13.93
CA LEU A 87 1.43 2.89 12.82
C LEU A 87 1.54 1.42 12.37
N LEU A 88 0.43 0.81 12.04
CA LEU A 88 0.35 -0.59 11.65
C LEU A 88 -0.12 -0.72 10.18
N VAL A 89 0.23 -1.83 9.55
CA VAL A 89 -0.35 -2.16 8.23
C VAL A 89 -1.87 -2.04 8.30
N PRO A 90 -2.52 -1.37 7.34
CA PRO A 90 -3.95 -1.09 7.43
C PRO A 90 -4.81 -2.37 7.45
N ILE A 91 -4.47 -3.36 6.64
CA ILE A 91 -5.08 -4.69 6.65
C ILE A 91 -4.06 -5.69 7.21
N ALA A 92 -4.24 -6.10 8.45
CA ALA A 92 -3.25 -6.92 9.17
C ALA A 92 -2.95 -8.27 8.49
N ARG A 93 -3.97 -8.88 7.89
CA ARG A 93 -3.87 -10.19 7.22
C ARG A 93 -4.81 -10.22 6.03
N PRO A 94 -4.41 -9.67 4.87
CA PRO A 94 -5.19 -9.85 3.66
C PRO A 94 -5.19 -11.33 3.25
N ASN A 95 -6.33 -11.82 2.78
CA ASN A 95 -6.41 -13.21 2.28
C ASN A 95 -5.55 -13.36 1.02
N LYS A 96 -5.48 -12.31 0.20
CA LYS A 96 -4.69 -12.27 -1.03
C LYS A 96 -3.94 -10.95 -1.12
N LEU A 97 -2.66 -11.03 -1.52
CA LEU A 97 -1.81 -9.89 -1.79
C LEU A 97 -1.26 -10.04 -3.20
N PHE A 98 -1.95 -9.40 -4.15
CA PHE A 98 -1.56 -9.36 -5.56
C PHE A 98 -0.70 -8.15 -5.84
N LEU A 99 0.26 -8.30 -6.75
CA LEU A 99 1.12 -7.24 -7.23
C LEU A 99 1.25 -7.33 -8.75
N LEU A 100 1.50 -6.21 -9.41
CA LEU A 100 1.70 -6.14 -10.85
C LEU A 100 3.16 -5.87 -11.19
N ALA A 101 3.68 -6.62 -12.16
CA ALA A 101 4.96 -6.33 -12.77
C ALA A 101 4.76 -5.53 -14.06
N GLY A 102 5.60 -4.49 -14.26
CA GLY A 102 5.70 -3.77 -15.53
C GLY A 102 4.45 -2.97 -15.93
N ASN A 103 3.74 -2.37 -14.98
CA ASN A 103 2.53 -1.55 -15.27
C ASN A 103 2.81 -0.09 -15.65
N TYR A 104 4.08 0.28 -15.82
CA TYR A 104 4.51 1.59 -16.35
C TYR A 104 5.47 1.37 -17.50
N SER A 105 5.13 1.90 -18.67
CA SER A 105 5.94 1.68 -19.89
C SER A 105 7.36 2.25 -19.75
N ALA A 106 7.53 3.39 -19.06
CA ALA A 106 8.84 3.96 -18.79
C ALA A 106 9.70 3.04 -17.90
N HIS A 107 9.12 2.40 -16.89
CA HIS A 107 9.81 1.42 -16.05
C HIS A 107 10.27 0.18 -16.84
N VAL A 108 9.44 -0.33 -17.74
CA VAL A 108 9.80 -1.44 -18.63
C VAL A 108 10.97 -1.06 -19.52
N GLN A 109 10.94 0.16 -20.10
CA GLN A 109 12.00 0.67 -20.97
C GLN A 109 13.33 0.90 -20.22
N GLU A 110 13.30 1.41 -18.98
CA GLU A 110 14.52 1.57 -18.19
C GLU A 110 15.18 0.21 -17.85
N GLY A 111 14.40 -0.87 -17.76
CA GLY A 111 14.87 -2.25 -17.63
C GLY A 111 15.50 -2.81 -18.90
N GLY A 112 15.49 -2.07 -20.02
CA GLY A 112 16.04 -2.47 -21.30
C GLY A 112 15.10 -3.27 -22.20
N GLU A 113 13.81 -3.36 -21.84
CA GLU A 113 12.78 -4.01 -22.64
C GLU A 113 12.00 -2.98 -23.51
N GLN A 114 11.21 -3.45 -24.44
CA GLN A 114 10.33 -2.59 -25.22
C GLN A 114 9.14 -2.13 -24.37
N GLY A 115 8.83 -0.83 -24.44
CA GLY A 115 7.64 -0.28 -23.79
C GLY A 115 6.36 -1.01 -24.23
N ILE A 116 5.41 -1.13 -23.32
CA ILE A 116 4.18 -1.88 -23.52
C ILE A 116 2.98 -0.96 -23.74
N GLU A 117 2.01 -1.44 -24.52
CA GLU A 117 0.71 -0.82 -24.72
C GLU A 117 -0.40 -1.78 -24.29
N ARG A 118 -1.43 -1.24 -23.63
CA ARG A 118 -2.54 -2.03 -23.09
C ARG A 118 -3.24 -2.91 -24.14
N ALA A 119 -3.35 -2.43 -25.38
CA ALA A 119 -4.02 -3.15 -26.47
C ALA A 119 -3.27 -4.40 -26.94
N GLU A 120 -1.97 -4.53 -26.61
CA GLU A 120 -1.09 -5.56 -27.12
C GLU A 120 -0.74 -6.63 -26.08
N THR A 121 -1.11 -6.42 -24.79
CA THR A 121 -0.71 -7.31 -23.71
C THR A 121 -1.76 -7.40 -22.60
N PHE A 122 -1.42 -8.09 -21.52
CA PHE A 122 -2.24 -8.26 -20.33
C PHE A 122 -1.41 -8.02 -19.04
N PRO A 123 -2.05 -7.72 -17.90
CA PRO A 123 -1.31 -7.48 -16.65
C PRO A 123 -0.52 -8.73 -16.21
N TYR A 124 0.76 -8.56 -15.90
CA TYR A 124 1.55 -9.59 -15.23
C TYR A 124 1.32 -9.52 -13.74
N VAL A 125 0.59 -10.48 -13.20
CA VAL A 125 0.19 -10.52 -11.79
C VAL A 125 0.93 -11.63 -11.06
N PHE A 126 1.49 -11.30 -9.90
CA PHE A 126 2.11 -12.26 -8.98
C PHE A 126 1.61 -12.01 -7.55
N MET A 127 2.06 -12.81 -6.59
CA MET A 127 1.69 -12.70 -5.19
C MET A 127 2.91 -12.69 -4.28
N LYS A 128 2.82 -11.97 -3.16
CA LYS A 128 3.75 -12.08 -2.02
C LYS A 128 3.08 -12.82 -0.86
N PRO A 129 3.84 -13.56 -0.02
CA PRO A 129 3.34 -14.12 1.23
C PRO A 129 2.87 -13.02 2.18
N PRO A 130 1.56 -12.83 2.44
CA PRO A 130 1.09 -11.61 3.10
C PRO A 130 1.42 -11.54 4.60
N THR A 131 1.71 -12.67 5.23
CA THR A 131 1.89 -12.72 6.69
C THR A 131 3.29 -12.36 7.16
N THR A 132 4.30 -12.41 6.29
CA THR A 132 5.69 -12.16 6.64
C THR A 132 6.33 -11.04 5.83
N THR A 133 5.83 -10.78 4.62
CA THR A 133 6.34 -9.68 3.80
C THR A 133 5.78 -8.33 4.20
N LEU A 134 4.49 -8.26 4.62
CA LEU A 134 3.87 -7.01 5.07
C LEU A 134 4.58 -6.46 6.30
N THR A 135 4.98 -5.19 6.21
CA THR A 135 5.76 -4.50 7.25
C THR A 135 5.08 -3.19 7.61
N ASN A 136 5.01 -2.90 8.91
CA ASN A 136 4.37 -1.70 9.41
C ASN A 136 5.15 -0.43 9.00
N PRO A 137 4.47 0.71 8.83
CA PRO A 137 5.14 2.00 8.68
C PRO A 137 6.17 2.25 9.79
N GLY A 138 7.36 2.71 9.43
CA GLY A 138 8.45 2.97 10.36
C GLY A 138 9.23 1.72 10.82
N GLN A 139 8.73 0.51 10.56
CA GLN A 139 9.49 -0.71 10.84
C GLN A 139 10.51 -1.01 9.73
N PRO A 140 11.65 -1.65 10.09
CA PRO A 140 12.75 -1.82 9.16
C PRO A 140 12.49 -2.92 8.12
N ILE A 141 12.99 -2.65 6.91
CA ILE A 141 13.24 -3.66 5.88
C ILE A 141 14.48 -4.45 6.31
N GLN A 142 14.38 -5.77 6.32
CA GLN A 142 15.49 -6.66 6.66
C GLN A 142 16.28 -7.04 5.41
N ILE A 143 17.54 -6.64 5.33
CA ILE A 143 18.42 -6.99 4.21
C ILE A 143 18.78 -8.47 4.34
N PRO A 144 18.41 -9.33 3.37
CA PRO A 144 18.56 -10.77 3.50
C PRO A 144 20.02 -11.20 3.45
N LYS A 145 20.44 -12.09 4.38
CA LYS A 145 21.80 -12.65 4.40
C LYS A 145 22.16 -13.44 3.14
N VAL A 146 21.16 -14.04 2.51
CA VAL A 146 21.37 -14.88 1.30
C VAL A 146 21.79 -14.06 0.09
N ASN A 147 21.37 -12.79 0.02
CA ASN A 147 21.81 -11.84 -1.00
C ASN A 147 21.65 -10.39 -0.52
N PRO A 148 22.65 -9.82 0.17
CA PRO A 148 22.53 -8.49 0.78
C PRO A 148 22.81 -7.32 -0.19
N ASN A 149 23.17 -7.57 -1.45
CA ASN A 149 23.84 -6.56 -2.26
C ASN A 149 22.92 -5.79 -3.21
N GLU A 150 21.78 -6.35 -3.61
CA GLU A 150 20.91 -5.78 -4.64
C GLU A 150 19.44 -5.69 -4.20
N VAL A 151 19.22 -5.25 -2.97
CA VAL A 151 17.87 -4.95 -2.47
C VAL A 151 17.43 -3.58 -2.97
N ASP A 152 16.29 -3.54 -3.63
CA ASP A 152 15.78 -2.39 -4.37
C ASP A 152 14.36 -2.00 -3.94
N TRP A 153 13.93 -0.79 -4.25
CA TRP A 153 12.62 -0.21 -3.94
C TRP A 153 11.71 -0.16 -5.17
N GLU A 154 10.41 -0.24 -4.92
CA GLU A 154 9.34 -0.05 -5.92
C GLU A 154 8.13 0.59 -5.24
N LEU A 155 7.98 1.92 -5.34
CA LEU A 155 6.81 2.63 -4.84
C LEU A 155 5.59 2.32 -5.70
N GLU A 156 4.48 1.93 -5.07
CA GLU A 156 3.25 1.52 -5.74
C GLU A 156 2.00 2.04 -5.05
N LEU A 157 1.00 2.42 -5.84
CA LEU A 157 -0.37 2.55 -5.36
C LEU A 157 -0.94 1.14 -5.11
N ALA A 158 -1.57 0.94 -3.95
CA ALA A 158 -2.26 -0.31 -3.65
C ALA A 158 -3.76 -0.08 -3.41
N ILE A 159 -4.56 -0.98 -3.96
CA ILE A 159 -6.02 -1.01 -3.86
C ILE A 159 -6.40 -1.94 -2.71
N VAL A 160 -7.32 -1.53 -1.86
CA VAL A 160 -7.97 -2.40 -0.86
C VAL A 160 -9.38 -2.70 -1.33
N ILE A 161 -9.70 -3.98 -1.48
CA ILE A 161 -11.04 -4.44 -1.89
C ILE A 161 -11.99 -4.33 -0.70
N GLY A 162 -13.19 -3.78 -0.91
CA GLY A 162 -14.22 -3.58 0.11
C GLY A 162 -15.47 -4.43 -0.07
N LYS A 163 -15.66 -5.01 -1.26
CA LYS A 163 -16.83 -5.80 -1.62
C LYS A 163 -16.42 -7.08 -2.33
N LYS A 164 -17.08 -8.19 -1.97
CA LYS A 164 -16.85 -9.48 -2.64
C LYS A 164 -17.36 -9.46 -4.07
N GLY A 165 -16.52 -9.95 -5.02
CA GLY A 165 -16.92 -10.03 -6.43
C GLY A 165 -16.08 -10.98 -7.25
N LYS A 166 -16.66 -11.43 -8.38
CA LYS A 166 -16.01 -12.20 -9.42
C LYS A 166 -16.62 -11.81 -10.77
N HIS A 167 -15.81 -11.84 -11.83
CA HIS A 167 -16.21 -11.38 -13.17
C HIS A 167 -16.72 -9.93 -13.15
N ILE A 168 -16.02 -9.09 -12.40
CA ILE A 168 -16.31 -7.66 -12.29
C ILE A 168 -15.96 -7.00 -13.61
N SER A 169 -16.87 -6.19 -14.16
CA SER A 169 -16.56 -5.39 -15.36
C SER A 169 -15.68 -4.20 -15.01
N GLU A 170 -14.87 -3.72 -15.95
CA GLU A 170 -14.06 -2.50 -15.76
C GLU A 170 -14.93 -1.30 -15.35
N ALA A 171 -16.14 -1.19 -15.91
CA ALA A 171 -17.08 -0.11 -15.61
C ALA A 171 -17.57 -0.10 -14.15
N ASP A 172 -17.69 -1.28 -13.53
CA ASP A 172 -18.18 -1.43 -12.16
C ASP A 172 -17.04 -1.60 -11.13
N ALA A 173 -15.79 -1.67 -11.58
CA ALA A 173 -14.66 -2.10 -10.76
C ALA A 173 -14.41 -1.19 -9.53
N LEU A 174 -14.58 0.12 -9.69
CA LEU A 174 -14.35 1.07 -8.61
C LEU A 174 -15.40 0.98 -7.50
N ASP A 175 -16.58 0.42 -7.76
CA ASP A 175 -17.64 0.16 -6.77
C ASP A 175 -17.26 -0.96 -5.78
N TYR A 176 -16.15 -1.67 -6.04
CA TYR A 176 -15.63 -2.73 -5.17
C TYR A 176 -14.48 -2.28 -4.28
N VAL A 177 -14.05 -1.02 -4.38
CA VAL A 177 -12.87 -0.48 -3.70
C VAL A 177 -13.25 0.10 -2.33
N ALA A 178 -12.58 -0.35 -1.26
CA ALA A 178 -12.66 0.25 0.06
C ALA A 178 -11.81 1.53 0.16
N GLY A 179 -10.71 1.57 -0.55
CA GLY A 179 -9.78 2.68 -0.57
C GLY A 179 -8.41 2.28 -1.10
N TYR A 180 -7.47 3.18 -0.90
CA TYR A 180 -6.11 3.08 -1.45
C TYR A 180 -5.08 3.27 -0.34
N THR A 181 -3.93 2.64 -0.49
CA THR A 181 -2.79 2.76 0.43
C THR A 181 -1.48 2.77 -0.36
N VAL A 182 -0.36 3.02 0.33
CA VAL A 182 0.98 2.96 -0.27
C VAL A 182 1.58 1.58 0.01
N ILE A 183 2.24 1.00 -0.98
CA ILE A 183 3.12 -0.16 -0.84
C ILE A 183 4.50 0.19 -1.42
N ASN A 184 5.54 -0.37 -0.81
CA ASN A 184 6.87 -0.44 -1.39
C ASN A 184 7.17 -1.92 -1.65
N ASP A 185 7.16 -2.34 -2.94
CA ASP A 185 7.41 -3.73 -3.35
C ASP A 185 8.91 -4.02 -3.38
N ILE A 186 9.52 -4.15 -2.19
CA ILE A 186 10.94 -4.43 -2.04
C ILE A 186 11.33 -5.70 -2.80
N SER A 187 12.45 -5.63 -3.48
CA SER A 187 12.90 -6.65 -4.45
C SER A 187 14.38 -6.94 -4.30
N ASP A 188 14.72 -8.21 -4.17
CA ASP A 188 16.10 -8.69 -4.31
C ASP A 188 16.37 -8.97 -5.81
N ARG A 189 17.11 -8.06 -6.45
CA ARG A 189 17.34 -8.08 -7.90
C ARG A 189 18.32 -9.15 -8.37
N ALA A 190 19.16 -9.63 -7.48
CA ALA A 190 20.19 -10.62 -7.77
C ALA A 190 19.96 -11.96 -7.07
N TYR A 191 18.72 -12.21 -6.57
CA TYR A 191 18.40 -13.47 -5.93
C TYR A 191 18.66 -14.63 -6.88
N HIS A 192 19.67 -15.43 -6.55
CA HIS A 192 20.12 -16.56 -7.35
C HIS A 192 20.55 -17.71 -6.45
N PRO A 193 19.60 -18.45 -5.87
CA PRO A 193 19.91 -19.56 -4.98
C PRO A 193 20.60 -20.68 -5.76
N PHE A 194 21.61 -21.29 -5.14
CA PHE A 194 22.40 -22.36 -5.75
C PHE A 194 23.08 -21.95 -7.07
N PRO A 195 24.14 -21.10 -7.04
CA PRO A 195 24.84 -20.64 -8.23
C PRO A 195 25.38 -21.78 -9.13
N GLU A 196 25.72 -22.92 -8.54
CA GLU A 196 26.24 -24.12 -9.24
C GLU A 196 25.13 -25.00 -9.84
N ARG A 197 23.85 -24.60 -9.77
CA ARG A 197 22.75 -25.40 -10.33
C ARG A 197 22.85 -25.54 -11.84
N LYS A 198 22.35 -26.65 -12.37
CA LYS A 198 22.11 -26.77 -13.81
C LYS A 198 20.91 -25.92 -14.19
N GLU A 199 21.11 -24.88 -14.99
CA GLU A 199 20.06 -23.96 -15.41
C GLU A 199 18.94 -24.66 -16.19
N ARG A 200 17.69 -24.21 -15.92
CA ARG A 200 16.46 -24.54 -16.63
C ARG A 200 15.85 -23.27 -17.22
N SER A 201 15.04 -23.43 -18.26
CA SER A 201 14.50 -22.31 -19.05
C SER A 201 13.67 -21.27 -18.26
N ARG A 202 13.17 -21.63 -17.08
CA ARG A 202 12.35 -20.73 -16.24
C ARG A 202 13.03 -20.28 -14.95
N ASP A 203 14.29 -20.63 -14.74
CA ASP A 203 14.97 -20.31 -13.49
C ASP A 203 15.03 -18.80 -13.25
N ALA A 204 15.32 -18.00 -14.26
CA ALA A 204 15.34 -16.53 -14.15
C ALA A 204 13.98 -15.95 -13.67
N PHE A 205 12.86 -16.50 -14.15
CA PHE A 205 11.53 -16.08 -13.68
C PHE A 205 11.31 -16.46 -12.20
N PHE A 206 11.69 -17.67 -11.79
CA PHE A 206 11.52 -18.11 -10.41
C PHE A 206 12.48 -17.40 -9.45
N ASP A 207 13.71 -17.09 -9.88
CA ASP A 207 14.66 -16.29 -9.11
C ASP A 207 14.07 -14.89 -8.87
N TRP A 208 13.57 -14.24 -9.91
CA TRP A 208 12.88 -12.96 -9.79
C TRP A 208 11.68 -13.03 -8.84
N LEU A 209 10.81 -14.04 -8.98
CA LEU A 209 9.63 -14.22 -8.15
C LEU A 209 10.01 -14.45 -6.67
N HIS A 210 10.98 -15.32 -6.41
CA HIS A 210 11.41 -15.60 -5.05
C HIS A 210 12.16 -14.43 -4.42
N GLY A 211 12.86 -13.61 -5.19
CA GLY A 211 13.47 -12.36 -4.75
C GLY A 211 12.46 -11.33 -4.22
N LYS A 212 11.16 -11.54 -4.45
CA LYS A 212 10.05 -10.74 -3.91
C LYS A 212 9.52 -11.23 -2.55
N TRP A 213 9.94 -12.42 -2.07
CA TRP A 213 9.29 -13.14 -0.98
C TRP A 213 9.99 -13.05 0.39
N HIS A 214 11.09 -12.33 0.48
CA HIS A 214 11.77 -12.18 1.77
C HIS A 214 10.87 -11.51 2.81
N ASP A 215 11.05 -11.86 4.06
CA ASP A 215 10.36 -11.22 5.18
C ASP A 215 10.59 -9.71 5.16
N SER A 216 9.60 -8.93 5.54
CA SER A 216 9.60 -7.47 5.53
C SER A 216 9.61 -6.77 4.15
N PHE A 217 9.56 -7.50 3.03
CA PHE A 217 9.70 -6.95 1.67
C PHE A 217 8.42 -6.30 1.12
N CYS A 218 7.47 -5.94 1.98
CA CYS A 218 6.26 -5.22 1.59
C CYS A 218 5.81 -4.22 2.65
N PRO A 219 6.59 -3.14 2.91
CA PRO A 219 6.10 -2.02 3.70
C PRO A 219 4.76 -1.52 3.15
N CYS A 220 3.77 -1.29 4.04
CA CYS A 220 2.40 -0.95 3.64
C CYS A 220 1.73 0.01 4.63
N GLY A 221 1.13 1.08 4.15
CA GLY A 221 0.44 2.10 4.92
C GLY A 221 0.66 3.51 4.34
N PRO A 222 0.57 4.59 5.12
CA PRO A 222 0.30 4.68 6.56
C PRO A 222 -1.19 4.52 6.94
N CYS A 223 -2.08 4.63 5.97
CA CYS A 223 -3.53 4.59 6.15
C CYS A 223 -4.22 3.99 4.93
N ILE A 224 -5.54 3.83 4.99
CA ILE A 224 -6.40 3.67 3.81
C ILE A 224 -7.12 5.00 3.58
N ALA A 225 -6.95 5.57 2.39
CA ALA A 225 -7.70 6.72 1.89
C ALA A 225 -8.89 6.22 1.07
N THR A 226 -10.12 6.62 1.45
CA THR A 226 -11.35 6.16 0.79
C THR A 226 -11.51 6.78 -0.61
N PRO A 227 -12.41 6.23 -1.46
CA PRO A 227 -12.76 6.83 -2.75
C PRO A 227 -13.28 8.27 -2.64
N THR A 228 -13.83 8.69 -1.49
CA THR A 228 -14.21 10.09 -1.24
C THR A 228 -12.99 11.02 -1.23
N CYS A 229 -11.85 10.56 -0.68
CA CYS A 229 -10.58 11.30 -0.76
C CYS A 229 -9.91 11.20 -2.13
N ILE A 230 -10.13 10.08 -2.82
CA ILE A 230 -9.49 9.77 -4.12
C ILE A 230 -10.60 9.35 -5.11
N PRO A 231 -11.36 10.31 -5.65
CA PRO A 231 -12.43 10.01 -6.60
C PRO A 231 -11.93 9.41 -7.92
N ASP A 232 -10.72 9.79 -8.34
CA ASP A 232 -10.06 9.23 -9.51
C ASP A 232 -8.64 8.74 -9.13
N PRO A 233 -8.43 7.42 -9.02
CA PRO A 233 -7.13 6.87 -8.67
C PRO A 233 -6.05 7.03 -9.77
N GLN A 234 -6.42 7.53 -10.95
CA GLN A 234 -5.48 7.76 -12.07
C GLN A 234 -4.94 9.19 -12.10
N THR A 235 -5.08 9.96 -11.02
CA THR A 235 -4.62 11.37 -10.93
C THR A 235 -3.64 11.62 -9.79
N LEU A 236 -3.06 10.56 -9.22
CA LEU A 236 -2.20 10.66 -8.05
C LEU A 236 -0.74 10.87 -8.43
N ASP A 237 -0.04 11.75 -7.68
CA ASP A 237 1.42 11.88 -7.75
C ASP A 237 2.09 10.84 -6.86
N LEU A 238 3.15 10.21 -7.38
CA LEU A 238 4.01 9.25 -6.68
C LEU A 238 5.42 9.81 -6.57
N LYS A 239 5.98 9.85 -5.36
CA LYS A 239 7.36 10.29 -5.12
C LYS A 239 8.03 9.36 -4.12
N LEU A 240 9.21 8.84 -4.46
CA LEU A 240 10.05 8.12 -3.52
C LEU A 240 11.38 8.83 -3.37
N SER A 241 11.75 9.11 -2.11
CA SER A 241 13.07 9.61 -1.74
C SER A 241 13.86 8.53 -1.04
N PHE A 242 15.13 8.40 -1.39
CA PHE A 242 16.10 7.49 -0.78
C PHE A 242 17.19 8.33 -0.11
N ASN A 243 17.30 8.26 1.21
CA ASN A 243 18.19 9.11 2.03
C ASN A 243 18.03 10.61 1.75
N GLY A 244 16.78 11.05 1.50
CA GLY A 244 16.43 12.43 1.16
C GLY A 244 16.57 12.79 -0.31
N ASP A 245 17.20 11.96 -1.15
CA ASP A 245 17.30 12.19 -2.59
C ASP A 245 16.08 11.64 -3.33
N LEU A 246 15.42 12.46 -4.14
CA LEU A 246 14.29 12.05 -4.96
C LEU A 246 14.74 11.04 -6.04
N ARG A 247 14.14 9.85 -6.05
CA ARG A 247 14.45 8.75 -6.97
C ARG A 247 13.32 8.42 -7.94
N GLN A 248 12.10 8.28 -7.44
CA GLN A 248 10.92 8.10 -8.28
C GLN A 248 10.06 9.36 -8.21
N ASN A 249 9.57 9.84 -9.36
CA ASN A 249 8.69 10.99 -9.45
C ASN A 249 7.77 10.82 -10.67
N SER A 250 6.55 10.36 -10.43
CA SER A 250 5.63 9.96 -11.50
C SER A 250 4.17 10.22 -11.10
N THR A 251 3.25 9.71 -11.91
CA THR A 251 1.80 9.79 -11.65
C THR A 251 1.10 8.50 -12.07
N THR A 252 0.02 8.14 -11.36
CA THR A 252 -0.84 7.00 -11.72
C THR A 252 -1.50 7.14 -13.08
N ALA A 253 -1.57 8.35 -13.66
CA ALA A 253 -2.05 8.57 -15.02
C ALA A 253 -1.21 7.83 -16.09
N LEU A 254 0.03 7.45 -15.76
CA LEU A 254 0.95 6.73 -16.66
C LEU A 254 0.87 5.20 -16.53
N GLN A 255 -0.03 4.68 -15.72
CA GLN A 255 -0.29 3.25 -15.63
C GLN A 255 -0.82 2.72 -16.97
N VAL A 256 -0.24 1.63 -17.47
CA VAL A 256 -0.70 0.95 -18.70
C VAL A 256 -2.07 0.33 -18.48
N PHE A 257 -2.25 -0.32 -17.32
CA PHE A 257 -3.53 -0.88 -16.87
C PHE A 257 -4.03 -0.03 -15.70
N PRO A 258 -5.09 0.79 -15.89
CA PRO A 258 -5.72 1.54 -14.82
C PRO A 258 -6.26 0.60 -13.72
N VAL A 259 -6.49 1.15 -12.53
CA VAL A 259 -7.05 0.44 -11.36
C VAL A 259 -8.26 -0.43 -11.75
N ALA A 260 -9.21 0.11 -12.50
CA ALA A 260 -10.42 -0.59 -12.91
C ALA A 260 -10.11 -1.81 -13.79
N ALA A 261 -9.20 -1.69 -14.76
CA ALA A 261 -8.78 -2.78 -15.63
C ALA A 261 -8.06 -3.90 -14.88
N VAL A 262 -7.26 -3.53 -13.86
CA VAL A 262 -6.57 -4.51 -13.00
C VAL A 262 -7.57 -5.34 -12.19
N ILE A 263 -8.57 -4.70 -11.59
CA ILE A 263 -9.65 -5.38 -10.85
C ILE A 263 -10.43 -6.29 -11.78
N GLU A 264 -10.83 -5.81 -12.97
CA GLU A 264 -11.50 -6.64 -13.99
C GLU A 264 -10.65 -7.89 -14.28
N PHE A 265 -9.38 -7.71 -14.68
CA PHE A 265 -8.51 -8.81 -15.08
C PHE A 265 -8.37 -9.88 -14.01
N ILE A 266 -8.05 -9.49 -12.78
CA ILE A 266 -7.85 -10.45 -11.68
C ILE A 266 -9.17 -11.16 -11.35
N SER A 267 -10.29 -10.43 -11.34
CA SER A 267 -11.61 -10.98 -11.00
C SER A 267 -12.15 -12.01 -11.99
N GLN A 268 -11.63 -12.08 -13.22
CA GLN A 268 -12.00 -13.13 -14.16
C GLN A 268 -11.59 -14.51 -13.65
N SER A 269 -10.45 -14.62 -12.99
CA SER A 269 -9.90 -15.88 -12.52
C SER A 269 -10.16 -16.13 -11.04
N VAL A 270 -10.09 -15.08 -10.21
CA VAL A 270 -10.12 -15.16 -8.74
C VAL A 270 -11.29 -14.37 -8.18
N THR A 271 -12.02 -14.94 -7.22
CA THR A 271 -12.98 -14.15 -6.43
C THR A 271 -12.23 -13.19 -5.54
N LEU A 272 -12.47 -11.89 -5.69
CA LEU A 272 -11.96 -10.86 -4.79
C LEU A 272 -12.85 -10.79 -3.54
N GLU A 273 -12.24 -10.56 -2.39
CA GLU A 273 -12.90 -10.51 -1.08
C GLU A 273 -12.51 -9.24 -0.32
N PRO A 274 -13.39 -8.74 0.58
CA PRO A 274 -13.04 -7.58 1.40
C PRO A 274 -11.73 -7.79 2.15
N GLY A 275 -10.84 -6.79 2.06
CA GLY A 275 -9.49 -6.84 2.65
C GLY A 275 -8.41 -7.44 1.75
N ASP A 276 -8.73 -7.98 0.56
CA ASP A 276 -7.69 -8.29 -0.43
C ASP A 276 -6.97 -7.01 -0.85
N ILE A 277 -5.67 -7.12 -1.09
CA ILE A 277 -4.82 -6.01 -1.54
C ILE A 277 -4.30 -6.30 -2.94
N ILE A 278 -4.35 -5.27 -3.81
CA ILE A 278 -3.80 -5.33 -5.16
C ILE A 278 -2.87 -4.13 -5.34
N SER A 279 -1.57 -4.36 -5.41
CA SER A 279 -0.56 -3.35 -5.74
C SER A 279 -0.40 -3.21 -7.24
N THR A 280 -0.25 -1.98 -7.74
CA THR A 280 -0.51 -1.67 -9.15
C THR A 280 0.74 -1.49 -10.01
N GLY A 281 1.91 -1.88 -9.48
CA GLY A 281 3.19 -1.74 -10.18
C GLY A 281 3.84 -0.37 -9.95
N THR A 282 5.16 -0.34 -10.15
CA THR A 282 6.01 0.82 -9.87
C THR A 282 6.37 1.60 -11.14
N PRO A 283 6.53 2.93 -11.06
CA PRO A 283 7.12 3.74 -12.14
C PRO A 283 8.64 3.58 -12.22
N ASP A 284 9.26 4.22 -13.22
CA ASP A 284 10.70 4.35 -13.38
C ASP A 284 11.39 5.02 -12.19
N GLY A 285 12.72 4.88 -12.12
CA GLY A 285 13.57 5.43 -11.04
C GLY A 285 13.88 4.42 -9.94
N VAL A 286 13.82 3.12 -10.23
CA VAL A 286 14.27 2.06 -9.30
C VAL A 286 15.80 2.03 -9.18
N GLY A 287 16.31 1.52 -8.08
CA GLY A 287 17.74 1.52 -7.76
C GLY A 287 18.60 0.73 -8.74
N LYS A 288 18.06 -0.36 -9.31
CA LYS A 288 18.76 -1.21 -10.29
C LYS A 288 19.29 -0.40 -11.48
N THR A 289 18.56 0.58 -11.96
CA THR A 289 18.96 1.38 -13.15
C THR A 289 20.16 2.29 -12.89
N THR A 290 20.36 2.69 -11.64
CA THR A 290 21.51 3.53 -11.22
C THR A 290 22.60 2.74 -10.48
N GLY A 291 22.39 1.44 -10.24
CA GLY A 291 23.28 0.63 -9.40
C GLY A 291 23.27 1.04 -7.92
N THR A 292 22.17 1.68 -7.46
CA THR A 292 21.99 2.10 -6.07
C THR A 292 21.05 1.13 -5.37
N PHE A 293 21.49 0.51 -4.29
CA PHE A 293 20.71 -0.50 -3.57
C PHE A 293 20.62 -0.18 -2.08
N ILE A 294 19.55 -0.66 -1.45
CA ILE A 294 19.25 -0.46 -0.03
C ILE A 294 20.27 -1.21 0.82
N LYS A 295 20.77 -0.55 1.87
CA LYS A 295 21.69 -1.10 2.87
C LYS A 295 21.20 -0.77 4.27
N ALA A 296 21.68 -1.49 5.27
CA ALA A 296 21.41 -1.18 6.66
C ALA A 296 21.76 0.29 6.99
N GLY A 297 20.84 0.97 7.64
CA GLY A 297 20.92 2.40 7.97
C GLY A 297 20.26 3.34 6.96
N ASP A 298 19.88 2.86 5.78
CA ASP A 298 19.19 3.67 4.79
C ASP A 298 17.72 3.95 5.17
N THR A 299 17.18 5.04 4.61
CA THR A 299 15.78 5.47 4.80
C THR A 299 15.10 5.70 3.46
N LEU A 300 13.85 5.27 3.36
CA LEU A 300 12.99 5.47 2.20
C LEU A 300 11.71 6.19 2.65
N ASP A 301 11.36 7.25 1.92
CA ASP A 301 10.09 7.97 2.07
C ASP A 301 9.28 7.81 0.79
N ALA A 302 8.25 6.98 0.86
CA ALA A 302 7.35 6.65 -0.23
C ALA A 302 6.04 7.43 -0.09
N PHE A 303 5.86 8.47 -0.88
CA PHE A 303 4.73 9.39 -0.83
C PHE A 303 3.77 9.17 -2.01
N ILE A 304 2.47 9.13 -1.71
CA ILE A 304 1.39 9.25 -2.70
C ILE A 304 0.44 10.36 -2.25
N SER A 305 0.12 11.27 -3.19
CA SER A 305 -0.81 12.37 -2.92
C SER A 305 -2.16 11.84 -2.42
N SER A 306 -2.80 12.58 -1.52
CA SER A 306 -4.05 12.23 -0.83
C SER A 306 -4.00 11.00 0.10
N ILE A 307 -2.89 10.25 0.15
CA ILE A 307 -2.70 9.13 1.08
C ILE A 307 -1.74 9.53 2.20
N GLY A 308 -0.53 10.00 1.85
CA GLY A 308 0.52 10.37 2.80
C GLY A 308 1.85 9.69 2.51
N THR A 309 2.75 9.71 3.49
CA THR A 309 4.10 9.14 3.37
C THR A 309 4.23 7.86 4.17
N LEU A 310 4.72 6.81 3.52
CA LEU A 310 5.17 5.57 4.12
C LEU A 310 6.69 5.63 4.28
N THR A 311 7.17 5.85 5.51
CA THR A 311 8.60 5.83 5.81
C THR A 311 9.03 4.43 6.22
N SER A 312 10.19 4.00 5.73
CA SER A 312 10.84 2.73 6.09
C SER A 312 12.34 2.96 6.30
N THR A 313 12.91 2.24 7.25
CA THR A 313 14.37 2.14 7.44
C THR A 313 14.85 0.76 7.01
N ALA A 314 16.15 0.53 6.95
CA ALA A 314 16.72 -0.76 6.64
C ALA A 314 17.71 -1.22 7.72
N ILE A 315 17.71 -2.53 8.00
CA ILE A 315 18.67 -3.19 8.92
C ILE A 315 19.15 -4.50 8.29
N ASP A 316 20.27 -5.02 8.74
CA ASP A 316 20.67 -6.37 8.37
C ASP A 316 19.74 -7.40 9.04
N GLU A 317 19.45 -8.48 8.35
CA GLU A 317 18.73 -9.63 8.91
C GLU A 317 19.50 -10.19 10.11
N ALA A 318 18.78 -10.51 11.22
CA ALA A 318 19.37 -10.93 12.50
C ALA A 318 20.07 -12.32 12.45
#